data_eb156b36622448a3b9365253e3f95ba3
#
_entry.id   eb156b36622448a3b9365253e3f95ba3
#
_cell.length_a   1.000
_cell.length_b   1.000
_cell.length_c   1.000
_cell.angle_alpha   90.00
_cell.angle_beta   90.00
_cell.angle_gamma   90.00
#
_symmetry.space_group_name_H-M   'P 1'
#
loop_
_entity.id
_entity.type
_entity.pdbx_description
1 polymer ?
#
loop_
_entity_poly.entity_id
_entity_poly.type
_entity_poly.pdbx_seq_one_letter_code
_entity_poly.pdbx_strand_id
1 'polypeptide(L)'
;MKLTQSNDKPQIWSAVGNGSYFYRFNINEIEVPAQTEGEEPTKAWQYNEVVVWGPVTSSGVTKEVMNAMWSKDAEQKMLNDYNAAQLGILGEEYVNLYKDFLTSRKAIKAQIDTDFLTFKF
;
A
#
# COMPACT_ATOMS: atom_id res chain seq x y z
N MET A 1 3.75 6.43 2.23
CA MET A 1 2.58 6.64 1.36
C MET A 1 1.46 7.29 2.15
N LYS A 2 0.76 8.26 1.56
CA LYS A 2 -0.30 9.00 2.24
C LYS A 2 -1.57 8.15 2.36
N LEU A 3 -2.22 8.21 3.54
CA LEU A 3 -3.52 7.58 3.75
C LEU A 3 -4.65 8.51 3.30
N THR A 4 -5.64 7.94 2.64
CA THR A 4 -6.88 8.61 2.28
C THR A 4 -7.97 8.22 3.27
N GLN A 5 -8.86 9.14 3.59
CA GLN A 5 -9.96 8.92 4.52
C GLN A 5 -11.29 9.24 3.86
N SER A 6 -12.31 8.41 4.13
CA SER A 6 -13.68 8.65 3.68
C SER A 6 -14.68 8.23 4.75
N ASN A 7 -15.91 8.80 4.66
CA ASN A 7 -16.98 8.46 5.60
C ASN A 7 -17.57 7.08 5.32
N ASP A 8 -17.61 6.70 4.06
CA ASP A 8 -18.17 5.40 3.63
C ASP A 8 -17.04 4.44 3.28
N LYS A 9 -17.33 3.14 3.40
CA LYS A 9 -16.39 2.10 2.99
C LYS A 9 -16.11 2.21 1.50
N PRO A 10 -14.84 2.40 1.09
CA PRO A 10 -14.51 2.53 -0.32
C PRO A 10 -14.62 1.19 -1.04
N GLN A 11 -14.87 1.23 -2.33
CA GLN A 11 -14.71 0.07 -3.20
C GLN A 11 -13.22 -0.16 -3.47
N ILE A 12 -12.82 -1.41 -3.63
CA ILE A 12 -11.43 -1.77 -3.95
C ILE A 12 -11.03 -1.14 -5.29
N TRP A 13 -11.92 -1.22 -6.28
CA TRP A 13 -11.70 -0.69 -7.62
C TRP A 13 -12.77 0.33 -7.97
N SER A 14 -12.36 1.43 -8.59
CA SER A 14 -13.33 2.36 -9.19
C SER A 14 -12.72 3.05 -10.41
N ALA A 15 -13.53 3.21 -11.46
CA ALA A 15 -13.12 3.88 -12.68
C ALA A 15 -13.05 5.39 -12.44
N VAL A 16 -11.97 6.02 -12.94
CA VAL A 16 -11.83 7.48 -12.91
C VAL A 16 -12.61 8.13 -14.05
N GLY A 17 -12.81 7.40 -15.17
CA GLY A 17 -13.53 7.90 -16.33
C GLY A 17 -12.65 8.36 -17.49
N ASN A 18 -11.33 8.25 -17.36
CA ASN A 18 -10.36 8.67 -18.38
C ASN A 18 -9.46 7.52 -18.86
N GLY A 19 -9.88 6.28 -18.63
CA GLY A 19 -9.08 5.08 -18.94
C GLY A 19 -8.21 4.63 -17.80
N SER A 20 -8.26 5.29 -16.65
CA SER A 20 -7.57 4.88 -15.43
C SER A 20 -8.55 4.41 -14.37
N TYR A 21 -8.00 3.74 -13.34
CA TYR A 21 -8.76 3.17 -12.25
C TYR A 21 -8.06 3.45 -10.93
N PHE A 22 -8.84 3.68 -9.89
CA PHE A 22 -8.32 3.65 -8.52
C PHE A 22 -8.26 2.21 -8.04
N TYR A 23 -7.12 1.84 -7.47
CA TYR A 23 -7.00 0.64 -6.66
C TYR A 23 -6.77 1.05 -5.21
N ARG A 24 -7.62 0.56 -4.32
CA ARG A 24 -7.56 0.87 -2.89
C ARG A 24 -7.25 -0.38 -2.10
N PHE A 25 -6.34 -0.24 -1.15
CA PHE A 25 -5.85 -1.35 -0.34
C PHE A 25 -5.54 -0.88 1.08
N ASN A 26 -5.27 -1.82 1.98
CA ASN A 26 -5.11 -1.54 3.41
C ASN A 26 -6.32 -0.78 3.97
N ILE A 27 -7.51 -1.22 3.59
CA ILE A 27 -8.77 -0.59 3.97
C ILE A 27 -9.08 -0.94 5.42
N ASN A 28 -9.14 0.06 6.29
CA ASN A 28 -9.40 -0.10 7.71
C ASN A 28 -10.48 0.86 8.18
N GLU A 29 -11.38 0.37 9.03
CA GLU A 29 -12.31 1.22 9.75
C GLU A 29 -11.60 1.89 10.91
N ILE A 30 -11.82 3.19 11.06
CA ILE A 30 -11.26 4.00 12.14
C ILE A 30 -12.36 4.75 12.88
N GLU A 31 -12.07 5.14 14.12
CA GLU A 31 -12.94 5.98 14.91
C GLU A 31 -12.43 7.42 14.84
N VAL A 32 -13.34 8.35 14.50
CA VAL A 32 -13.02 9.78 14.47
C VAL A 32 -13.54 10.40 15.75
N PRO A 33 -12.67 11.00 16.59
CA PRO A 33 -13.12 11.63 17.84
C PRO A 33 -14.14 12.73 17.58
N ALA A 34 -15.10 12.87 18.51
CA ALA A 34 -16.05 13.96 18.47
C ALA A 34 -15.31 15.32 18.57
N GLN A 35 -15.65 16.26 17.70
CA GLN A 35 -15.04 17.60 17.69
C GLN A 35 -15.72 18.54 18.67
N THR A 36 -16.94 18.21 19.11
CA THR A 36 -17.75 19.02 20.00
C THR A 36 -18.08 18.21 21.25
N GLU A 37 -18.02 18.84 22.42
CA GLU A 37 -18.39 18.21 23.69
C GLU A 37 -19.85 17.75 23.64
N GLY A 38 -20.09 16.50 24.01
CA GLY A 38 -21.42 15.89 23.98
C GLY A 38 -21.80 15.17 22.69
N GLU A 39 -20.95 15.22 21.67
CA GLU A 39 -21.13 14.41 20.46
C GLU A 39 -20.46 13.05 20.62
N GLU A 40 -21.04 12.03 19.98
CA GLU A 40 -20.43 10.71 19.91
C GLU A 40 -19.35 10.66 18.82
N PRO A 41 -18.29 9.86 19.02
CA PRO A 41 -17.33 9.59 17.95
C PRO A 41 -18.03 8.97 16.73
N THR A 42 -17.58 9.35 15.55
CA THR A 42 -18.08 8.78 14.30
C THR A 42 -17.07 7.79 13.74
N LYS A 43 -17.55 6.92 12.84
CA LYS A 43 -16.69 5.96 12.15
C LYS A 43 -16.34 6.47 10.77
N ALA A 44 -15.12 6.21 10.35
CA ALA A 44 -14.63 6.52 9.02
C ALA A 44 -13.74 5.38 8.52
N TRP A 45 -13.25 5.48 7.30
CA TRP A 45 -12.39 4.50 6.69
C TRP A 45 -11.09 5.14 6.26
N GLN A 46 -9.99 4.46 6.49
CA GLN A 46 -8.67 4.82 5.97
C GLN A 46 -8.19 3.76 5.02
N TYR A 47 -7.50 4.19 3.97
CA TYR A 47 -6.97 3.28 2.97
C TYR A 47 -5.83 3.94 2.18
N ASN A 48 -5.05 3.12 1.51
CA ASN A 48 -4.09 3.57 0.51
C ASN A 48 -4.75 3.50 -0.87
N GLU A 49 -4.35 4.38 -1.76
CA GLU A 49 -4.94 4.51 -3.09
C GLU A 49 -3.87 4.79 -4.12
N VAL A 50 -3.93 4.07 -5.23
CA VAL A 50 -3.07 4.33 -6.40
C VAL A 50 -3.93 4.41 -7.64
N VAL A 51 -3.43 5.10 -8.66
CA VAL A 51 -4.07 5.18 -9.98
C VAL A 51 -3.34 4.22 -10.92
N VAL A 52 -4.12 3.40 -11.59
CA VAL A 52 -3.59 2.42 -12.56
C VAL A 52 -4.22 2.70 -13.92
N TRP A 53 -3.40 2.80 -14.95
CA TRP A 53 -3.87 3.02 -16.32
C TRP A 53 -4.16 1.69 -17.02
N GLY A 54 -5.23 1.67 -17.81
CA GLY A 54 -5.59 0.50 -18.60
C GLY A 54 -4.66 0.26 -19.80
N PRO A 55 -4.56 -0.98 -20.29
CA PRO A 55 -5.22 -2.17 -19.78
C PRO A 55 -4.68 -2.60 -18.40
N VAL A 56 -5.58 -2.90 -17.47
CA VAL A 56 -5.20 -3.25 -16.09
C VAL A 56 -4.75 -4.70 -16.02
N THR A 57 -3.57 -4.92 -15.46
CA THR A 57 -3.01 -6.25 -15.21
C THR A 57 -2.55 -6.34 -13.77
N SER A 58 -2.49 -7.55 -13.21
CA SER A 58 -1.96 -7.76 -11.86
C SER A 58 -0.54 -7.24 -11.72
N SER A 59 0.32 -7.46 -12.74
CA SER A 59 1.70 -6.94 -12.76
C SER A 59 1.74 -5.41 -12.75
N GLY A 60 0.88 -4.77 -13.54
CA GLY A 60 0.81 -3.31 -13.60
C GLY A 60 0.36 -2.69 -12.28
N VAL A 61 -0.65 -3.29 -11.64
CA VAL A 61 -1.10 -2.85 -10.32
C VAL A 61 0.01 -3.01 -9.29
N THR A 62 0.67 -4.16 -9.28
CA THR A 62 1.79 -4.44 -8.37
C THR A 62 2.89 -3.38 -8.54
N LYS A 63 3.27 -3.07 -9.78
CA LYS A 63 4.28 -2.05 -10.06
C LYS A 63 3.90 -0.69 -9.48
N GLU A 64 2.66 -0.24 -9.71
CA GLU A 64 2.19 1.06 -9.21
C GLU A 64 2.16 1.10 -7.68
N VAL A 65 1.70 0.04 -7.03
CA VAL A 65 1.67 -0.04 -5.57
C VAL A 65 3.09 -0.04 -4.99
N MET A 66 3.99 -0.84 -5.55
CA MET A 66 5.38 -0.91 -5.06
C MET A 66 6.09 0.43 -5.22
N ASN A 67 5.91 1.10 -6.37
CA ASN A 67 6.51 2.42 -6.60
C ASN A 67 5.94 3.49 -5.65
N ALA A 68 4.68 3.38 -5.26
CA ALA A 68 4.04 4.31 -4.33
C ALA A 68 4.49 4.08 -2.88
N MET A 69 4.72 2.83 -2.49
CA MET A 69 5.10 2.49 -1.12
C MET A 69 6.59 2.64 -0.86
N TRP A 70 7.42 2.27 -1.84
CA TRP A 70 8.87 2.34 -1.71
C TRP A 70 9.46 2.93 -2.98
N SER A 71 10.27 3.98 -2.84
CA SER A 71 11.04 4.50 -3.97
C SER A 71 12.11 3.48 -4.37
N LYS A 72 12.57 3.56 -5.62
CA LYS A 72 13.68 2.72 -6.09
C LYS A 72 14.96 2.98 -5.28
N ASP A 73 15.19 4.23 -4.89
CA ASP A 73 16.33 4.60 -4.06
C ASP A 73 16.23 3.96 -2.66
N ALA A 74 15.04 3.94 -2.06
CA ALA A 74 14.82 3.29 -0.76
C ALA A 74 15.04 1.78 -0.85
N GLU A 75 14.55 1.13 -1.90
CA GLU A 75 14.77 -0.31 -2.13
C GLU A 75 16.25 -0.61 -2.32
N GLN A 76 16.93 0.20 -3.12
CA GLN A 76 18.36 0.03 -3.38
C GLN A 76 19.19 0.22 -2.11
N LYS A 77 18.82 1.21 -1.28
CA LYS A 77 19.49 1.43 0.00
C LYS A 77 19.33 0.22 0.92
N MET A 78 18.12 -0.31 1.03
CA MET A 78 17.87 -1.50 1.87
C MET A 78 18.68 -2.70 1.40
N LEU A 79 18.78 -2.92 0.10
CA LEU A 79 19.59 -4.01 -0.47
C LEU A 79 21.08 -3.80 -0.21
N ASN A 80 21.59 -2.59 -0.40
CA ASN A 80 22.99 -2.26 -0.15
C ASN A 80 23.35 -2.43 1.33
N ASP A 81 22.48 -1.98 2.23
CA ASP A 81 22.67 -2.11 3.68
C ASP A 81 22.65 -3.60 4.09
N TYR A 82 21.76 -4.39 3.49
CA TYR A 82 21.71 -5.83 3.70
C TYR A 82 23.02 -6.52 3.26
N ASN A 83 23.50 -6.18 2.08
CA ASN A 83 24.77 -6.75 1.57
C ASN A 83 25.94 -6.38 2.46
N ALA A 84 26.01 -5.14 2.93
CA ALA A 84 27.05 -4.68 3.87
C ALA A 84 26.96 -5.41 5.21
N ALA A 85 25.74 -5.68 5.70
CA ALA A 85 25.54 -6.46 6.93
C ALA A 85 26.00 -7.91 6.77
N GLN A 86 25.80 -8.52 5.58
CA GLN A 86 26.29 -9.88 5.27
C GLN A 86 27.83 -9.94 5.28
N LEU A 87 28.48 -8.85 4.93
CA LEU A 87 29.93 -8.75 4.94
C LEU A 87 30.49 -8.33 6.32
N GLY A 88 29.64 -8.14 7.32
CA GLY A 88 30.06 -7.74 8.66
C GLY A 88 30.39 -6.25 8.81
N ILE A 89 30.10 -5.43 7.79
CA ILE A 89 30.36 -3.98 7.82
C ILE A 89 29.27 -3.24 8.59
N LEU A 90 28.01 -3.71 8.48
CA LEU A 90 26.86 -3.18 9.21
C LEU A 90 26.30 -4.22 10.15
N GLY A 91 25.50 -3.80 11.13
CA GLY A 91 24.90 -4.68 12.12
C GLY A 91 23.73 -5.53 11.58
N GLU A 92 23.31 -6.52 12.37
CA GLU A 92 22.27 -7.46 12.02
C GLU A 92 20.89 -6.77 11.87
N GLU A 93 20.68 -5.60 12.45
CA GLU A 93 19.46 -4.83 12.30
C GLU A 93 19.12 -4.57 10.81
N TYR A 94 20.11 -4.42 9.96
CA TYR A 94 19.89 -4.20 8.52
C TYR A 94 19.45 -5.47 7.81
N VAL A 95 19.83 -6.64 8.30
CA VAL A 95 19.31 -7.92 7.83
C VAL A 95 17.81 -8.03 8.16
N ASN A 96 17.44 -7.67 9.38
CA ASN A 96 16.04 -7.72 9.83
C ASN A 96 15.17 -6.72 9.09
N LEU A 97 15.66 -5.50 8.84
CA LEU A 97 14.95 -4.49 8.05
C LEU A 97 14.66 -4.99 6.64
N TYR A 98 15.61 -5.66 6.01
CA TYR A 98 15.43 -6.20 4.68
C TYR A 98 14.44 -7.37 4.66
N LYS A 99 14.49 -8.24 5.66
CA LYS A 99 13.50 -9.31 5.83
C LYS A 99 12.09 -8.75 5.99
N ASP A 100 11.91 -7.71 6.80
CA ASP A 100 10.63 -7.06 7.01
C ASP A 100 10.10 -6.44 5.71
N PHE A 101 10.97 -5.79 4.94
CA PHE A 101 10.65 -5.25 3.63
C PHE A 101 10.15 -6.34 2.67
N LEU A 102 10.90 -7.44 2.55
CA LEU A 102 10.52 -8.55 1.66
C LEU A 102 9.22 -9.21 2.09
N THR A 103 8.99 -9.34 3.39
CA THR A 103 7.76 -9.91 3.95
C THR A 103 6.56 -9.01 3.64
N SER A 104 6.71 -7.70 3.84
CA SER A 104 5.65 -6.72 3.52
C SER A 104 5.34 -6.71 2.02
N ARG A 105 6.37 -6.74 1.19
CA ARG A 105 6.23 -6.79 -0.27
C ARG A 105 5.48 -8.04 -0.73
N LYS A 106 5.81 -9.19 -0.17
CA LYS A 106 5.14 -10.46 -0.46
C LYS A 106 3.66 -10.43 -0.07
N ALA A 107 3.35 -9.91 1.13
CA ALA A 107 1.98 -9.80 1.61
C ALA A 107 1.14 -8.88 0.72
N ILE A 108 1.68 -7.75 0.31
CA ILE A 108 1.00 -6.80 -0.58
C ILE A 108 0.75 -7.42 -1.95
N LYS A 109 1.74 -8.13 -2.51
CA LYS A 109 1.57 -8.80 -3.78
C LYS A 109 0.47 -9.85 -3.73
N ALA A 110 0.40 -10.63 -2.66
CA ALA A 110 -0.66 -11.63 -2.47
C ALA A 110 -2.04 -10.95 -2.37
N GLN A 111 -2.14 -9.82 -1.67
CA GLN A 111 -3.37 -9.04 -1.58
C GLN A 111 -3.80 -8.51 -2.94
N ILE A 112 -2.86 -7.99 -3.73
CA ILE A 112 -3.14 -7.49 -5.09
C ILE A 112 -3.66 -8.62 -5.97
N ASP A 113 -3.04 -9.79 -5.95
CA ASP A 113 -3.47 -10.94 -6.75
C ASP A 113 -4.89 -11.38 -6.38
N THR A 114 -5.22 -11.37 -5.10
CA THR A 114 -6.57 -11.66 -4.61
C THR A 114 -7.57 -10.59 -5.07
N ASP A 115 -7.24 -9.32 -4.90
CA ASP A 115 -8.11 -8.21 -5.26
C ASP A 115 -8.31 -8.11 -6.77
N PHE A 116 -7.30 -8.46 -7.56
CA PHE A 116 -7.41 -8.45 -9.02
C PHE A 116 -8.47 -9.41 -9.54
N LEU A 117 -8.74 -10.49 -8.82
CA LEU A 117 -9.81 -11.42 -9.17
C LEU A 117 -11.20 -10.76 -9.10
N THR A 118 -11.33 -9.68 -8.36
CA THR A 118 -12.57 -8.90 -8.23
C THR A 118 -12.68 -7.76 -9.24
N PHE A 119 -11.61 -7.49 -9.99
CA PHE A 119 -11.60 -6.42 -10.99
C PHE A 119 -12.50 -6.81 -12.17
N LYS A 120 -13.44 -5.93 -12.50
CA LYS A 120 -14.35 -6.12 -13.62
C LYS A 120 -14.15 -5.00 -14.64
N PHE A 121 -13.90 -5.40 -15.86
CA PHE A 121 -13.74 -4.49 -16.98
C PHE A 121 -15.07 -3.87 -17.41
#